data_d136639e21e0f40e485939abd5745c14
#
_entry.id   d136639e21e0f40e485939abd5745c14
#
_cell.length_a   1.000
_cell.length_b   1.000
_cell.length_c   1.000
_cell.angle_alpha   90.00
_cell.angle_beta   90.00
_cell.angle_gamma   90.00
#
_symmetry.space_group_name_H-M   'P 1'
#
loop_
_entity.id
_entity.type
_entity.pdbx_description
1 polymer ?
#
loop_
_entity_poly.entity_id
_entity_poly.type
_entity_poly.pdbx_seq_one_letter_code
_entity_poly.pdbx_strand_id
1 'polypeptide(L)'
;MKALITGASSGIGREMARQLSAMGIEVILVARRLTRLQALREELGEHAQVICMDLRDEKSCRMLYERVKAEEIDILINNAGFGLCGPFDETSLDRELEMIDLNIRAVHILTKLFLRDFIERDYGYILNVSSIAAYAPGPLMATY
;
A
#
# COMPACT_ATOMS: atom_id res chain seq x y z
N MET A 1 -14.80 -10.41 6.07
CA MET A 1 -13.50 -9.75 6.28
C MET A 1 -13.28 -8.73 5.18
N LYS A 2 -12.60 -7.65 5.51
CA LYS A 2 -12.30 -6.56 4.58
C LYS A 2 -10.80 -6.21 4.61
N ALA A 3 -10.16 -6.17 3.45
CA ALA A 3 -8.74 -5.89 3.30
C ALA A 3 -8.50 -4.56 2.57
N LEU A 4 -7.63 -3.71 3.10
CA LEU A 4 -7.13 -2.53 2.42
C LEU A 4 -5.74 -2.81 1.85
N ILE A 5 -5.57 -2.61 0.55
CA ILE A 5 -4.34 -2.95 -0.18
C ILE A 5 -3.77 -1.69 -0.83
N THR A 6 -2.62 -1.23 -0.36
CA THR A 6 -1.91 -0.13 -1.01
C THR A 6 -1.08 -0.64 -2.19
N GLY A 7 -0.94 0.18 -3.24
CA GLY A 7 -0.24 -0.23 -4.46
C GLY A 7 -0.97 -1.29 -5.30
N ALA A 8 -2.29 -1.41 -5.16
CA ALA A 8 -3.12 -2.44 -5.79
C ALA A 8 -3.21 -2.36 -7.33
N SER A 9 -2.68 -1.31 -7.96
CA SER A 9 -2.82 -1.10 -9.43
C SER A 9 -1.92 -1.98 -10.30
N SER A 10 -0.99 -2.74 -9.73
CA SER A 10 -0.07 -3.62 -10.47
C SER A 10 0.70 -4.58 -9.56
N GLY A 11 1.40 -5.55 -10.19
CA GLY A 11 2.34 -6.45 -9.52
C GLY A 11 1.72 -7.22 -8.36
N ILE A 12 2.47 -7.33 -7.27
CA ILE A 12 2.11 -8.11 -6.08
C ILE A 12 0.78 -7.64 -5.48
N GLY A 13 0.57 -6.32 -5.31
CA GLY A 13 -0.66 -5.79 -4.72
C GLY A 13 -1.92 -6.12 -5.52
N ARG A 14 -1.82 -6.10 -6.86
CA ARG A 14 -2.92 -6.51 -7.75
C ARG A 14 -3.24 -8.00 -7.60
N GLU A 15 -2.21 -8.83 -7.55
CA GLU A 15 -2.37 -10.28 -7.41
C GLU A 15 -2.94 -10.65 -6.03
N MET A 16 -2.47 -10.00 -4.96
CA MET A 16 -3.06 -10.17 -3.63
C MET A 16 -4.55 -9.80 -3.60
N ALA A 17 -4.94 -8.71 -4.29
CA ALA A 17 -6.35 -8.32 -4.39
C ALA A 17 -7.20 -9.40 -5.06
N ARG A 18 -6.70 -10.04 -6.13
CA ARG A 18 -7.38 -11.16 -6.80
C ARG A 18 -7.56 -12.36 -5.88
N GLN A 19 -6.50 -12.76 -5.22
CA GLN A 19 -6.53 -13.93 -4.34
C GLN A 19 -7.44 -13.72 -3.13
N LEU A 20 -7.39 -12.55 -2.48
CA LEU A 20 -8.26 -12.23 -1.36
C LEU A 20 -9.73 -12.15 -1.79
N SER A 21 -10.02 -11.52 -2.93
CA SER A 21 -11.38 -11.49 -3.49
C SER A 21 -11.91 -12.88 -3.82
N ALA A 22 -11.06 -13.76 -4.40
CA ALA A 22 -11.42 -15.16 -4.67
C ALA A 22 -11.70 -15.96 -3.38
N MET A 23 -11.16 -15.54 -2.23
CA MET A 23 -11.45 -16.10 -0.91
C MET A 23 -12.72 -15.50 -0.26
N GLY A 24 -13.46 -14.63 -0.96
CA GLY A 24 -14.65 -13.97 -0.45
C GLY A 24 -14.37 -12.79 0.48
N ILE A 25 -13.13 -12.25 0.47
CA ILE A 25 -12.74 -11.08 1.25
C ILE A 25 -13.03 -9.82 0.42
N GLU A 26 -13.75 -8.86 0.97
CA GLU A 26 -13.92 -7.54 0.36
C GLU A 26 -12.58 -6.81 0.31
N VAL A 27 -12.27 -6.14 -0.81
CA VAL A 27 -10.99 -5.46 -0.99
C VAL A 27 -11.15 -3.98 -1.29
N ILE A 28 -10.40 -3.14 -0.60
CA ILE A 28 -10.25 -1.71 -0.90
C ILE A 28 -8.91 -1.52 -1.60
N LEU A 29 -8.99 -1.14 -2.87
CA LEU A 29 -7.86 -1.00 -3.78
C LEU A 29 -7.35 0.44 -3.76
N VAL A 30 -6.16 0.67 -3.22
CA VAL A 30 -5.58 2.02 -3.10
C VAL A 30 -4.36 2.16 -4.01
N ALA A 31 -4.36 3.11 -4.93
CA ALA A 31 -3.20 3.49 -5.74
C ALA A 31 -3.46 4.83 -6.48
N ARG A 32 -2.45 5.32 -7.22
CA ARG A 32 -2.52 6.58 -7.99
C ARG A 32 -3.18 6.43 -9.38
N ARG A 33 -3.10 5.23 -9.96
CA ARG A 33 -3.54 4.97 -11.35
C ARG A 33 -4.99 4.53 -11.38
N LEU A 34 -5.91 5.51 -11.42
CA LEU A 34 -7.35 5.26 -11.37
C LEU A 34 -7.83 4.26 -12.43
N THR A 35 -7.41 4.41 -13.69
CA THR A 35 -7.83 3.52 -14.79
C THR A 35 -7.50 2.05 -14.51
N ARG A 36 -6.31 1.78 -13.93
CA ARG A 36 -5.90 0.41 -13.58
C ARG A 36 -6.68 -0.15 -12.39
N LEU A 37 -7.02 0.72 -11.42
CA LEU A 37 -7.86 0.33 -10.29
C LEU A 37 -9.28 0.02 -10.74
N GLN A 38 -9.84 0.82 -11.66
CA GLN A 38 -11.17 0.58 -12.23
C GLN A 38 -11.24 -0.73 -13.01
N ALA A 39 -10.24 -1.00 -13.86
CA ALA A 39 -10.16 -2.28 -14.57
C ALA A 39 -10.09 -3.48 -13.60
N LEU A 40 -9.32 -3.37 -12.52
CA LEU A 40 -9.26 -4.41 -11.50
C LEU A 40 -10.58 -4.55 -10.74
N ARG A 41 -11.25 -3.44 -10.43
CA ARG A 41 -12.57 -3.47 -9.80
C ARG A 41 -13.61 -4.16 -10.71
N GLU A 42 -13.61 -3.86 -12.02
CA GLU A 42 -14.50 -4.52 -12.99
C GLU A 42 -14.27 -6.04 -13.03
N GLU A 43 -13.01 -6.46 -12.94
CA GLU A 43 -12.63 -7.88 -12.86
C GLU A 43 -13.11 -8.55 -11.57
N LEU A 44 -12.98 -7.86 -10.41
CA LEU A 44 -13.29 -8.43 -9.10
C LEU A 44 -14.77 -8.28 -8.69
N GLY A 45 -15.52 -7.43 -9.40
CA GLY A 45 -16.94 -7.22 -9.16
C GLY A 45 -17.26 -6.40 -7.91
N GLU A 46 -18.39 -6.69 -7.29
CA GLU A 46 -18.94 -5.90 -6.17
C GLU A 46 -18.11 -5.99 -4.88
N HIS A 47 -17.21 -6.96 -4.77
CA HIS A 47 -16.34 -7.14 -3.61
C HIS A 47 -15.15 -6.18 -3.60
N ALA A 48 -15.00 -5.31 -4.61
CA ALA A 48 -13.89 -4.39 -4.72
C ALA A 48 -14.34 -2.92 -4.71
N GLN A 49 -13.72 -2.14 -3.86
CA GLN A 49 -13.83 -0.67 -3.82
C GLN A 49 -12.53 -0.03 -4.30
N VAL A 50 -12.61 1.17 -4.88
CA VAL A 50 -11.45 1.91 -5.41
C VAL A 50 -11.27 3.23 -4.68
N ILE A 51 -10.04 3.48 -4.25
CA ILE A 51 -9.59 4.78 -3.74
C ILE A 51 -8.36 5.21 -4.53
N CYS A 52 -8.52 6.22 -5.40
CA CYS A 52 -7.40 6.83 -6.10
C CYS A 52 -6.73 7.84 -5.17
N MET A 53 -5.49 7.56 -4.76
CA MET A 53 -4.75 8.41 -3.82
C MET A 53 -3.23 8.23 -3.96
N ASP A 54 -2.50 9.33 -3.78
CA ASP A 54 -1.04 9.31 -3.66
C ASP A 54 -0.63 9.28 -2.19
N LEU A 55 0.02 8.22 -1.77
CA LEU A 55 0.41 8.01 -0.37
C LEU A 55 1.81 8.55 -0.02
N ARG A 56 2.49 9.23 -0.95
CA ARG A 56 3.76 9.92 -0.66
C ARG A 56 3.58 11.12 0.28
N ASP A 57 2.36 11.63 0.39
CA ASP A 57 2.02 12.75 1.27
C ASP A 57 1.39 12.25 2.57
N GLU A 58 1.88 12.74 3.71
CA GLU A 58 1.37 12.38 5.05
C GLU A 58 -0.12 12.69 5.19
N LYS A 59 -0.56 13.86 4.68
CA LYS A 59 -1.97 14.27 4.75
C LYS A 59 -2.87 13.24 4.03
N SER A 60 -2.43 12.76 2.88
CA SER A 60 -3.13 11.73 2.10
C SER A 60 -3.24 10.42 2.88
N CYS A 61 -2.19 9.99 3.57
CA CYS A 61 -2.25 8.79 4.42
C CYS A 61 -3.29 8.93 5.55
N ARG A 62 -3.34 10.09 6.21
CA ARG A 62 -4.35 10.37 7.24
C ARG A 62 -5.75 10.45 6.65
N MET A 63 -5.92 11.09 5.49
CA MET A 63 -7.20 11.16 4.79
C MET A 63 -7.69 9.78 4.35
N LEU A 64 -6.79 8.89 3.93
CA LEU A 64 -7.14 7.50 3.62
C LEU A 64 -7.74 6.81 4.83
N TYR A 65 -7.05 6.87 5.97
CA TYR A 65 -7.53 6.28 7.22
C TYR A 65 -8.92 6.83 7.62
N GLU A 66 -9.06 8.18 7.67
CA GLU A 66 -10.33 8.83 8.02
C GLU A 66 -11.49 8.41 7.09
N ARG A 67 -11.18 8.20 5.81
CA ARG A 67 -12.17 7.79 4.82
C ARG A 67 -12.69 6.37 5.04
N VAL A 68 -11.85 5.47 5.54
CA VAL A 68 -12.16 4.04 5.65
C VAL A 68 -12.34 3.54 7.07
N LYS A 69 -12.11 4.35 8.10
CA LYS A 69 -12.16 3.90 9.51
C LYS A 69 -13.53 3.33 9.91
N ALA A 70 -14.63 3.80 9.30
CA ALA A 70 -15.97 3.26 9.52
C ALA A 70 -16.24 1.96 8.77
N GLU A 71 -15.34 1.53 7.90
CA GLU A 71 -15.46 0.31 7.10
C GLU A 71 -15.02 -0.95 7.84
N GLU A 72 -14.52 -0.81 9.06
CA GLU A 72 -14.02 -1.92 9.90
C GLU A 72 -13.00 -2.81 9.15
N ILE A 73 -11.92 -2.21 8.70
CA ILE A 73 -10.84 -2.93 8.02
C ILE A 73 -10.26 -4.01 8.94
N ASP A 74 -10.17 -5.24 8.45
CA ASP A 74 -9.59 -6.38 9.15
C ASP A 74 -8.13 -6.63 8.79
N ILE A 75 -7.75 -6.32 7.53
CA ILE A 75 -6.42 -6.59 7.00
C ILE A 75 -5.86 -5.32 6.36
N LEU A 76 -4.74 -4.82 6.86
CA LEU A 76 -3.95 -3.78 6.21
C LEU A 76 -2.78 -4.40 5.45
N ILE A 77 -2.71 -4.17 4.13
CA ILE A 77 -1.58 -4.60 3.30
C ILE A 77 -0.82 -3.37 2.80
N ASN A 78 0.30 -3.09 3.45
CA ASN A 78 1.27 -2.09 3.03
C ASN A 78 2.15 -2.68 1.92
N ASN A 79 1.74 -2.48 0.66
CA ASN A 79 2.44 -2.98 -0.51
C ASN A 79 2.90 -1.86 -1.46
N ALA A 80 2.33 -0.65 -1.34
CA ALA A 80 2.76 0.46 -2.17
C ALA A 80 4.24 0.78 -1.94
N GLY A 81 5.01 0.80 -3.02
CA GLY A 81 6.43 1.11 -2.98
C GLY A 81 7.03 1.15 -4.37
N PHE A 82 8.23 1.68 -4.48
CA PHE A 82 9.06 1.60 -5.67
C PHE A 82 10.53 1.65 -5.29
N GLY A 83 11.40 1.18 -6.18
CA GLY A 83 12.85 1.27 -6.04
C GLY A 83 13.41 2.35 -6.96
N LEU A 84 14.60 2.83 -6.63
CA LEU A 84 15.43 3.72 -7.43
C LEU A 84 16.80 3.07 -7.62
N CYS A 85 17.30 3.05 -8.85
CA CYS A 85 18.58 2.47 -9.19
C CYS A 85 19.42 3.50 -9.96
N GLY A 86 20.66 3.71 -9.55
CA GLY A 86 21.62 4.61 -10.16
C GLY A 86 22.78 4.91 -9.22
N PRO A 87 23.90 5.51 -9.74
CA PRO A 87 24.94 6.05 -8.88
C PRO A 87 24.34 7.08 -7.91
N PHE A 88 24.71 7.01 -6.65
CA PHE A 88 24.08 7.81 -5.59
C PHE A 88 24.25 9.32 -5.81
N ASP A 89 25.37 9.72 -6.38
CA ASP A 89 25.68 11.12 -6.73
C ASP A 89 24.96 11.63 -7.98
N GLU A 90 24.34 10.73 -8.77
CA GLU A 90 23.58 11.06 -9.98
C GLU A 90 22.06 10.94 -9.80
N THR A 91 21.59 10.20 -8.79
CA THR A 91 20.17 10.05 -8.54
C THR A 91 19.56 11.35 -8.01
N SER A 92 18.31 11.61 -8.38
CA SER A 92 17.60 12.82 -7.95
C SER A 92 17.21 12.73 -6.47
N LEU A 93 17.65 13.69 -5.66
CA LEU A 93 17.24 13.81 -4.25
C LEU A 93 15.72 13.80 -4.09
N ASP A 94 14.98 14.51 -4.94
CA ASP A 94 13.51 14.54 -4.86
C ASP A 94 12.91 13.14 -5.07
N ARG A 95 13.46 12.36 -6.00
CA ARG A 95 13.02 10.98 -6.24
C ARG A 95 13.34 10.05 -5.08
N GLU A 96 14.46 10.24 -4.43
CA GLU A 96 14.85 9.50 -3.22
C GLU A 96 13.91 9.82 -2.06
N LEU A 97 13.62 11.11 -1.84
CA LEU A 97 12.68 11.54 -0.81
C LEU A 97 11.26 11.01 -1.07
N GLU A 98 10.78 11.03 -2.33
CA GLU A 98 9.51 10.41 -2.70
C GLU A 98 9.48 8.90 -2.38
N MET A 99 10.61 8.20 -2.59
CA MET A 99 10.73 6.78 -2.26
C MET A 99 10.67 6.54 -0.75
N ILE A 100 11.40 7.33 0.03
CA ILE A 100 11.37 7.29 1.50
C ILE A 100 9.96 7.59 2.03
N ASP A 101 9.31 8.59 1.47
CA ASP A 101 7.95 8.96 1.87
C ASP A 101 6.95 7.83 1.62
N LEU A 102 7.04 7.15 0.46
CA LEU A 102 6.13 6.05 0.16
C LEU A 102 6.50 4.76 0.88
N ASN A 103 7.79 4.33 0.82
CA ASN A 103 8.20 3.02 1.30
C ASN A 103 8.35 2.96 2.84
N ILE A 104 8.55 4.11 3.49
CA ILE A 104 8.80 4.18 4.94
C ILE A 104 7.71 4.99 5.65
N ARG A 105 7.57 6.29 5.32
CA ARG A 105 6.68 7.17 6.06
C ARG A 105 5.21 6.75 5.93
N ALA A 106 4.74 6.44 4.72
CA ALA A 106 3.36 5.98 4.51
C ALA A 106 3.08 4.67 5.25
N VAL A 107 3.99 3.70 5.19
CA VAL A 107 3.87 2.43 5.93
C VAL A 107 3.78 2.67 7.42
N HIS A 108 4.66 3.52 7.98
CA HIS A 108 4.65 3.86 9.39
C HIS A 108 3.32 4.50 9.83
N ILE A 109 2.84 5.50 9.07
CA ILE A 109 1.61 6.24 9.39
C ILE A 109 0.40 5.30 9.36
N LEU A 110 0.22 4.57 8.25
CA LEU A 110 -0.93 3.67 8.10
C LEU A 110 -0.90 2.56 9.16
N THR A 111 0.24 1.92 9.36
CA THR A 111 0.41 0.92 10.42
C THR A 111 0.01 1.47 11.79
N LYS A 112 0.48 2.67 12.15
CA LYS A 112 0.20 3.29 13.44
C LYS A 112 -1.28 3.61 13.65
N LEU A 113 -1.96 4.06 12.58
CA LEU A 113 -3.38 4.42 12.64
C LEU A 113 -4.26 3.17 12.75
N PHE A 114 -4.10 2.20 11.84
CA PHE A 114 -4.91 0.99 11.83
C PHE A 114 -4.65 0.07 13.03
N LEU A 115 -3.41 0.03 13.53
CA LEU A 115 -3.08 -0.78 14.71
C LEU A 115 -3.90 -0.38 15.95
N ARG A 116 -4.25 0.90 16.11
CA ARG A 116 -5.11 1.35 17.21
C ARG A 116 -6.48 0.70 17.16
N ASP A 117 -7.12 0.71 15.98
CA ASP A 117 -8.44 0.10 15.79
C ASP A 117 -8.39 -1.42 15.98
N PHE A 118 -7.29 -2.05 15.53
CA PHE A 118 -7.09 -3.49 15.69
C PHE A 118 -6.92 -3.89 17.15
N ILE A 119 -6.20 -3.07 17.93
CA ILE A 119 -6.05 -3.29 19.39
C ILE A 119 -7.41 -3.09 20.10
N GLU A 120 -8.15 -2.03 19.77
CA GLU A 120 -9.46 -1.75 20.38
C GLU A 120 -10.48 -2.87 20.13
N ARG A 121 -10.42 -3.50 18.95
CA ARG A 121 -11.30 -4.62 18.55
C ARG A 121 -10.76 -6.00 18.96
N ASP A 122 -9.53 -6.07 19.48
CA ASP A 122 -8.78 -7.32 19.71
C ASP A 122 -8.71 -8.23 18.48
N TYR A 123 -8.68 -7.62 17.27
CA TYR A 123 -8.71 -8.32 16.00
C TYR A 123 -8.17 -7.46 14.85
N GLY A 124 -7.30 -8.04 14.02
CA GLY A 124 -6.78 -7.45 12.79
C GLY A 124 -5.43 -8.02 12.37
N TYR A 125 -5.08 -7.80 11.10
CA TYR A 125 -3.84 -8.30 10.51
C TYR A 125 -3.13 -7.18 9.77
N ILE A 126 -1.80 -7.11 9.90
CA ILE A 126 -0.96 -6.19 9.14
C ILE A 126 0.07 -6.99 8.36
N LEU A 127 0.08 -6.82 7.04
CA LEU A 127 1.12 -7.35 6.16
C LEU A 127 1.92 -6.19 5.57
N ASN A 128 3.23 -6.19 5.80
CA ASN A 128 4.17 -5.28 5.16
C ASN A 128 4.96 -6.04 4.08
N VAL A 129 4.79 -5.63 2.82
CA VAL A 129 5.57 -6.19 1.71
C VAL A 129 6.95 -5.56 1.71
N SER A 130 7.97 -6.36 1.94
CA SER A 130 9.37 -5.97 1.93
C SER A 130 10.03 -6.32 0.58
N SER A 131 11.34 -6.32 0.55
CA SER A 131 12.13 -6.68 -0.62
C SER A 131 13.25 -7.65 -0.22
N ILE A 132 13.70 -8.46 -1.17
CA ILE A 132 14.95 -9.22 -1.02
C ILE A 132 16.17 -8.29 -0.83
N ALA A 133 16.10 -7.07 -1.33
CA ALA A 133 17.14 -6.05 -1.12
C ALA A 133 17.29 -5.62 0.35
N ALA A 134 16.34 -5.95 1.22
CA ALA A 134 16.48 -5.77 2.67
C ALA A 134 17.48 -6.76 3.29
N TYR A 135 17.82 -7.85 2.60
CA TYR A 135 18.69 -8.92 3.09
C TYR A 135 20.00 -9.05 2.32
N ALA A 136 20.08 -8.45 1.13
CA ALA A 136 21.27 -8.48 0.31
C ALA A 136 21.53 -7.09 -0.32
N PRO A 137 22.79 -6.58 -0.28
CA PRO A 137 23.10 -5.30 -0.90
C PRO A 137 22.93 -5.36 -2.40
N GLY A 138 22.21 -4.41 -2.97
CA GLY A 138 22.05 -4.21 -4.41
C GLY A 138 22.99 -3.13 -4.91
N PRO A 139 23.88 -3.38 -5.89
CA PRO A 139 24.64 -2.32 -6.52
C PRO A 139 23.71 -1.23 -7.05
N LEU A 140 24.11 0.04 -6.92
CA LEU A 140 23.35 1.19 -7.39
C LEU A 140 21.97 1.40 -6.74
N MET A 141 21.73 0.80 -5.57
CA MET A 141 20.47 0.91 -4.81
C MET A 141 20.72 1.45 -3.40
N ALA A 142 21.51 2.51 -3.28
CA ALA A 142 22.00 2.98 -1.99
C ALA A 142 20.87 3.48 -1.05
N THR A 143 19.81 4.06 -1.60
CA THR A 143 18.69 4.58 -0.81
C THR A 143 17.57 3.55 -0.62
N TYR A 144 17.45 2.56 -1.51
CA TYR A 144 16.44 1.52 -1.42
C TYR A 144 16.82 0.45 -0.42
#